data_7e2cc72b0e33671428bc9859f52378a7
#
_entry.id   7e2cc72b0e33671428bc9859f52378a7
#
_cell.length_a   1.000
_cell.length_b   1.000
_cell.length_c   1.000
_cell.angle_alpha   90.00
_cell.angle_beta   90.00
_cell.angle_gamma   90.00
#
_symmetry.space_group_name_H-M   'P 1'
#
loop_
_entity.id
_entity.type
_entity.pdbx_description
1 polymer ?
#
loop_
_entity_poly.entity_id
_entity_poly.type
_entity_poly.pdbx_seq_one_letter_code
_entity_poly.pdbx_strand_id
1 'polypeptide(L)'
;MENKIDFAKGIEETGNYLQISFSRAPKKNQEPLAQLGKRWLQWLNEHGVSSKIYYFDNSGTKSSEEIPEGVESIVKVLSVSDDEMLGVSLQFYRDQAHANEVFAKMMEDKTCGEIGKQFDSLVTKGKGMITDGFSRLRI
;
A
#
# COMPACT_ATOMS: atom_id res chain seq x y z
N MET A 1 10.45 23.94 13.58
CA MET A 1 9.07 23.49 13.32
C MET A 1 9.11 22.32 12.35
N GLU A 2 8.53 21.22 12.75
CA GLU A 2 8.47 20.05 11.87
C GLU A 2 7.45 20.28 10.76
N ASN A 3 7.78 19.82 9.55
CA ASN A 3 6.81 19.83 8.46
C ASN A 3 5.97 18.54 8.52
N LYS A 4 4.93 18.46 7.71
CA LYS A 4 4.03 17.30 7.71
C LYS A 4 4.74 15.99 7.35
N ILE A 5 5.78 16.06 6.51
CA ILE A 5 6.55 14.88 6.11
C ILE A 5 7.31 14.32 7.30
N ASP A 6 7.95 15.18 8.08
CA ASP A 6 8.71 14.76 9.27
C ASP A 6 7.78 14.17 10.33
N PHE A 7 6.61 14.76 10.50
CA PHE A 7 5.61 14.26 11.43
C PHE A 7 5.16 12.84 11.04
N ALA A 8 4.81 12.64 9.78
CA ALA A 8 4.37 11.33 9.30
C ALA A 8 5.48 10.29 9.37
N LYS A 9 6.73 10.69 9.12
CA LYS A 9 7.89 9.80 9.26
C LYS A 9 8.04 9.34 10.71
N GLY A 10 7.80 10.23 11.67
CA GLY A 10 7.80 9.85 13.09
C GLY A 10 6.76 8.78 13.40
N ILE A 11 5.60 8.82 12.75
CA ILE A 11 4.55 7.82 12.92
C ILE A 11 5.02 6.43 12.42
N GLU A 12 5.88 6.36 11.40
CA GLU A 12 6.44 5.09 10.94
C GLU A 12 7.19 4.38 12.07
N GLU A 13 7.91 5.14 12.90
CA GLU A 13 8.69 4.57 14.00
C GLU A 13 7.87 4.37 15.27
N THR A 14 6.97 5.30 15.58
CA THR A 14 6.25 5.34 16.86
C THR A 14 4.81 4.85 16.78
N GLY A 15 4.23 4.78 15.58
CA GLY A 15 2.85 4.37 15.42
C GLY A 15 2.60 2.93 15.81
N ASN A 16 1.44 2.65 16.35
CA ASN A 16 1.09 1.33 16.88
C ASN A 16 0.10 0.55 16.02
N TYR A 17 -0.34 1.11 14.92
CA TYR A 17 -1.34 0.46 14.06
C TYR A 17 -0.85 0.46 12.62
N LEU A 18 -0.90 -0.69 11.97
CA LEU A 18 -0.36 -0.91 10.64
C LEU A 18 -1.36 -1.59 9.73
N GLN A 19 -1.41 -1.14 8.49
CA GLN A 19 -2.15 -1.83 7.44
C GLN A 19 -1.22 -2.08 6.27
N ILE A 20 -1.27 -3.29 5.72
CA ILE A 20 -0.47 -3.68 4.56
C ILE A 20 -1.43 -4.14 3.47
N SER A 21 -1.21 -3.68 2.24
CA SER A 21 -2.00 -4.16 1.11
C SER A 21 -1.11 -4.60 -0.03
N PHE A 22 -1.62 -5.53 -0.81
CA PHE A 22 -0.97 -6.07 -1.99
C PHE A 22 -1.92 -5.98 -3.17
N SER A 23 -1.38 -5.61 -4.31
CA SER A 23 -2.15 -5.53 -5.55
C SER A 23 -1.27 -5.94 -6.71
N ARG A 24 -1.86 -6.10 -7.88
CA ARG A 24 -1.12 -6.33 -9.11
C ARG A 24 -1.67 -5.42 -10.19
N ALA A 25 -0.81 -5.03 -11.10
CA ALA A 25 -1.18 -4.12 -12.17
C ALA A 25 -0.31 -4.36 -13.39
N PRO A 26 -0.84 -4.10 -14.60
CA PRO A 26 -0.02 -4.18 -15.80
C PRO A 26 1.17 -3.21 -15.72
N LYS A 27 2.34 -3.66 -16.15
CA LYS A 27 3.55 -2.81 -16.18
C LYS A 27 3.36 -1.55 -17.01
N LYS A 28 2.52 -1.61 -18.04
CA LYS A 28 2.22 -0.44 -18.88
C LYS A 28 1.58 0.70 -18.09
N ASN A 29 1.02 0.41 -16.92
CA ASN A 29 0.37 1.41 -16.06
C ASN A 29 1.30 1.94 -14.97
N GLN A 30 2.60 1.65 -15.04
CA GLN A 30 3.56 2.07 -14.03
C GLN A 30 3.57 3.59 -13.83
N GLU A 31 3.64 4.35 -14.91
CA GLU A 31 3.71 5.82 -14.81
C GLU A 31 2.43 6.43 -14.23
N PRO A 32 1.23 6.12 -14.76
CA PRO A 32 0.01 6.63 -14.15
C PRO A 32 -0.15 6.23 -12.68
N LEU A 33 0.24 5.01 -12.32
CA LEU A 33 0.16 4.56 -10.93
C LEU A 33 1.17 5.29 -10.03
N ALA A 34 2.36 5.60 -10.55
CA ALA A 34 3.33 6.39 -9.81
C ALA A 34 2.80 7.79 -9.50
N GLN A 35 2.18 8.43 -10.47
CA GLN A 35 1.59 9.76 -10.29
C GLN A 35 0.42 9.73 -9.31
N LEU A 36 -0.44 8.73 -9.45
CA LEU A 36 -1.58 8.56 -8.55
C LEU A 36 -1.11 8.28 -7.12
N GLY A 37 -0.06 7.46 -6.98
CA GLY A 37 0.53 7.14 -5.69
C GLY A 37 1.05 8.39 -4.97
N LYS A 38 1.65 9.33 -5.69
CA LYS A 38 2.12 10.58 -5.10
C LYS A 38 0.96 11.39 -4.50
N ARG A 39 -0.15 11.46 -5.22
CA ARG A 39 -1.35 12.14 -4.72
C ARG A 39 -1.90 11.47 -3.48
N TRP A 40 -1.94 10.15 -3.48
CA TRP A 40 -2.43 9.37 -2.35
C TRP A 40 -1.54 9.53 -1.12
N LEU A 41 -0.22 9.42 -1.30
CA LEU A 41 0.75 9.61 -0.22
C LEU A 41 0.65 11.02 0.38
N GLN A 42 0.45 12.03 -0.46
CA GLN A 42 0.28 13.40 0.02
C GLN A 42 -0.97 13.52 0.88
N TRP A 43 -2.09 12.98 0.42
CA TRP A 43 -3.34 13.03 1.19
C TRP A 43 -3.19 12.33 2.55
N LEU A 44 -2.60 11.15 2.55
CA LEU A 44 -2.36 10.39 3.79
C LEU A 44 -1.43 11.16 4.73
N ASN A 45 -0.36 11.73 4.20
CA ASN A 45 0.60 12.48 5.00
C ASN A 45 -0.05 13.71 5.64
N GLU A 46 -0.94 14.39 4.94
CA GLU A 46 -1.70 15.51 5.47
C GLU A 46 -2.63 15.12 6.62
N HIS A 47 -2.96 13.85 6.71
CA HIS A 47 -3.79 13.30 7.79
C HIS A 47 -2.99 12.51 8.84
N GLY A 48 -1.67 12.73 8.84
CA GLY A 48 -0.79 12.14 9.85
C GLY A 48 -0.47 10.67 9.66
N VAL A 49 -0.71 10.13 8.46
CA VAL A 49 -0.41 8.73 8.13
C VAL A 49 0.91 8.67 7.40
N SER A 50 1.84 7.86 7.90
CA SER A 50 3.05 7.54 7.16
C SER A 50 2.75 6.38 6.23
N SER A 51 3.02 6.54 4.95
CA SER A 51 2.73 5.51 3.96
C SER A 51 3.87 5.35 2.97
N LYS A 52 4.06 4.12 2.53
CA LYS A 52 5.03 3.78 1.50
C LYS A 52 4.35 2.87 0.49
N ILE A 53 4.64 3.12 -0.79
CA ILE A 53 4.12 2.31 -1.89
C ILE A 53 5.31 1.87 -2.73
N TYR A 54 5.37 0.58 -3.00
CA TYR A 54 6.41 -0.01 -3.83
C TYR A 54 5.77 -0.82 -4.95
N TYR A 55 6.37 -0.78 -6.12
CA TYR A 55 6.00 -1.65 -7.23
C TYR A 55 7.21 -2.47 -7.64
N PHE A 56 7.01 -3.78 -7.75
CA PHE A 56 8.08 -4.73 -8.07
C PHE A 56 7.81 -5.39 -9.40
N ASP A 57 8.85 -5.44 -10.23
CA ASP A 57 8.81 -6.13 -11.51
C ASP A 57 8.88 -7.64 -11.28
N ASN A 58 7.93 -8.36 -11.85
CA ASN A 58 7.86 -9.82 -11.74
C ASN A 58 8.70 -10.53 -12.82
N SER A 59 9.14 -9.84 -13.86
CA SER A 59 9.96 -10.47 -14.90
C SER A 59 11.31 -10.89 -14.30
N GLY A 60 11.77 -12.07 -14.66
CA GLY A 60 12.99 -12.61 -14.09
C GLY A 60 12.85 -13.11 -12.67
N THR A 61 11.63 -13.23 -12.16
CA THR A 61 11.38 -13.84 -10.85
C THR A 61 11.94 -15.25 -10.84
N LYS A 62 12.64 -15.57 -9.77
CA LYS A 62 13.36 -16.84 -9.66
C LYS A 62 12.43 -18.02 -9.46
N SER A 63 12.95 -19.20 -9.77
CA SER A 63 12.20 -20.43 -9.64
C SER A 63 11.81 -20.70 -8.19
N SER A 64 10.81 -21.55 -8.02
CA SER A 64 10.32 -22.00 -6.72
C SER A 64 11.38 -22.70 -5.88
N GLU A 65 12.51 -23.09 -6.47
CA GLU A 65 13.59 -23.74 -5.75
C GLU A 65 14.22 -22.87 -4.66
N GLU A 66 14.10 -21.56 -4.79
CA GLU A 66 14.64 -20.62 -3.80
C GLU A 66 13.67 -20.33 -2.66
N ILE A 67 12.45 -20.85 -2.73
CA ILE A 67 11.45 -20.65 -1.69
C ILE A 67 11.43 -21.86 -0.79
N PRO A 68 11.65 -21.71 0.53
CA PRO A 68 11.65 -22.84 1.45
C PRO A 68 10.34 -23.62 1.42
N GLU A 69 10.42 -24.91 1.71
CA GLU A 69 9.24 -25.75 1.82
C GLU A 69 8.30 -25.19 2.89
N GLY A 70 7.01 -25.19 2.59
CA GLY A 70 5.98 -24.65 3.49
C GLY A 70 5.78 -23.14 3.39
N VAL A 71 6.56 -22.47 2.53
CA VAL A 71 6.44 -21.02 2.29
C VAL A 71 5.86 -20.80 0.90
N GLU A 72 4.87 -19.93 0.79
CA GLU A 72 4.28 -19.59 -0.50
C GLU A 72 4.80 -18.24 -1.01
N SER A 73 5.01 -18.14 -2.31
CA SER A 73 5.36 -16.87 -2.95
C SER A 73 4.11 -15.99 -3.07
N ILE A 74 4.22 -14.73 -2.66
CA ILE A 74 3.12 -13.77 -2.82
C ILE A 74 2.76 -13.58 -4.31
N VAL A 75 3.74 -13.66 -5.19
CA VAL A 75 3.54 -13.56 -6.64
C VAL A 75 2.62 -14.69 -7.12
N LYS A 76 2.85 -15.91 -6.62
CA LYS A 76 2.04 -17.06 -6.99
C LYS A 76 0.64 -16.98 -6.39
N VAL A 77 0.54 -16.58 -5.12
CA VAL A 77 -0.76 -16.45 -4.44
C VAL A 77 -1.65 -15.43 -5.14
N LEU A 78 -1.09 -14.31 -5.55
CA LEU A 78 -1.83 -13.26 -6.24
C LEU A 78 -1.92 -13.49 -7.76
N SER A 79 -1.28 -14.51 -8.28
CA SER A 79 -1.25 -14.81 -9.71
C SER A 79 -0.70 -13.64 -10.54
N VAL A 80 0.39 -13.03 -10.07
CA VAL A 80 1.05 -11.94 -10.80
C VAL A 80 1.71 -12.51 -12.05
N SER A 81 1.34 -12.01 -13.22
CA SER A 81 1.90 -12.48 -14.49
C SER A 81 3.18 -11.74 -14.84
N ASP A 82 3.88 -12.22 -15.88
CA ASP A 82 5.16 -11.64 -16.29
C ASP A 82 5.06 -10.20 -16.79
N ASP A 83 3.89 -9.81 -17.31
CA ASP A 83 3.63 -8.45 -17.79
C ASP A 83 2.97 -7.58 -16.73
N GLU A 84 2.85 -8.09 -15.51
CA GLU A 84 2.33 -7.36 -14.38
C GLU A 84 3.43 -7.03 -13.37
N MET A 85 3.13 -6.06 -12.52
CA MET A 85 3.95 -5.73 -11.36
C MET A 85 3.17 -5.99 -10.08
N LEU A 86 3.88 -6.27 -9.02
CA LEU A 86 3.33 -6.42 -7.67
C LEU A 86 3.39 -5.08 -6.95
N GLY A 87 2.25 -4.60 -6.48
CA GLY A 87 2.17 -3.40 -5.66
C GLY A 87 2.10 -3.76 -4.18
N VAL A 88 2.86 -3.05 -3.37
CA VAL A 88 2.86 -3.22 -1.91
C VAL A 88 2.69 -1.84 -1.29
N SER A 89 1.75 -1.72 -0.37
CA SER A 89 1.48 -0.48 0.34
C SER A 89 1.54 -0.74 1.84
N LEU A 90 2.24 0.13 2.55
CA LEU A 90 2.36 0.11 4.01
C LEU A 90 1.79 1.41 4.54
N GLN A 91 0.87 1.32 5.50
CA GLN A 91 0.27 2.51 6.12
C GLN A 91 0.41 2.41 7.63
N PHE A 92 1.08 3.40 8.22
CA PHE A 92 1.34 3.46 9.65
C PHE A 92 0.48 4.57 10.27
N TYR A 93 -0.32 4.19 11.25
CA TYR A 93 -1.18 5.10 12.02
C TYR A 93 -0.67 5.18 13.45
N ARG A 94 -0.99 6.27 14.14
CA ARG A 94 -0.62 6.39 15.57
C ARG A 94 -1.21 5.24 16.38
N ASP A 95 -2.50 4.97 16.14
CA ASP A 95 -3.26 3.94 16.84
C ASP A 95 -4.53 3.63 16.04
N GLN A 96 -5.34 2.72 16.53
CA GLN A 96 -6.58 2.33 15.87
C GLN A 96 -7.58 3.49 15.78
N ALA A 97 -7.67 4.33 16.79
CA ALA A 97 -8.57 5.47 16.78
C ALA A 97 -8.22 6.45 15.67
N HIS A 98 -6.93 6.70 15.44
CA HIS A 98 -6.44 7.52 14.34
C HIS A 98 -6.81 6.89 12.99
N ALA A 99 -6.61 5.58 12.86
CA ALA A 99 -6.97 4.86 11.63
C ALA A 99 -8.48 5.00 11.33
N ASN A 100 -9.31 4.81 12.34
CA ASN A 100 -10.76 4.94 12.18
C ASN A 100 -11.16 6.36 11.75
N GLU A 101 -10.53 7.37 12.33
CA GLU A 101 -10.76 8.77 11.97
C GLU A 101 -10.38 9.04 10.51
N VAL A 102 -9.22 8.54 10.09
CA VAL A 102 -8.75 8.71 8.70
C VAL A 102 -9.67 7.97 7.73
N PHE A 103 -10.09 6.76 8.05
CA PHE A 103 -11.03 6.00 7.22
C PHE A 103 -12.35 6.75 7.03
N ALA A 104 -12.87 7.34 8.11
CA ALA A 104 -14.10 8.14 8.02
C ALA A 104 -13.93 9.34 7.09
N LYS A 105 -12.77 10.00 7.15
CA LYS A 105 -12.45 11.12 6.25
C LYS A 105 -12.32 10.67 4.81
N MET A 106 -11.72 9.51 4.56
CA MET A 106 -11.64 8.95 3.19
C MET A 106 -13.01 8.79 2.57
N MET A 107 -13.99 8.32 3.33
CA MET A 107 -15.34 8.09 2.83
C MET A 107 -16.08 9.37 2.45
N GLU A 108 -15.70 10.47 3.02
CA GLU A 108 -16.33 11.78 2.78
C GLU A 108 -15.57 12.62 1.74
N ASP A 109 -14.30 12.33 1.51
CA ASP A 109 -13.41 13.18 0.73
C ASP A 109 -13.55 12.89 -0.75
N LYS A 110 -13.89 13.90 -1.52
CA LYS A 110 -14.07 13.78 -2.96
C LYS A 110 -12.77 13.41 -3.66
N THR A 111 -11.64 13.95 -3.21
CA THR A 111 -10.33 13.65 -3.79
C THR A 111 -9.98 12.18 -3.58
N CYS A 112 -10.25 11.62 -2.40
CA CYS A 112 -10.04 10.20 -2.15
C CYS A 112 -10.91 9.35 -3.06
N GLY A 113 -12.16 9.74 -3.28
CA GLY A 113 -13.05 9.02 -4.19
C GLY A 113 -12.52 8.99 -5.61
N GLU A 114 -11.99 10.11 -6.09
CA GLU A 114 -11.40 10.20 -7.42
C GLU A 114 -10.13 9.35 -7.55
N ILE A 115 -9.26 9.39 -6.54
CA ILE A 115 -8.05 8.57 -6.50
C ILE A 115 -8.43 7.09 -6.53
N GLY A 116 -9.43 6.68 -5.75
CA GLY A 116 -9.90 5.31 -5.71
C GLY A 116 -10.41 4.82 -7.06
N LYS A 117 -11.19 5.63 -7.76
CA LYS A 117 -11.69 5.28 -9.09
C LYS A 117 -10.57 5.13 -10.10
N GLN A 118 -9.60 6.03 -10.08
CA GLN A 118 -8.45 5.96 -10.98
C GLN A 118 -7.61 4.71 -10.69
N PHE A 119 -7.38 4.44 -9.41
CA PHE A 119 -6.65 3.25 -8.99
C PHE A 119 -7.35 1.98 -9.52
N ASP A 120 -8.66 1.87 -9.32
CA ASP A 120 -9.43 0.73 -9.79
C ASP A 120 -9.34 0.52 -11.30
N SER A 121 -9.18 1.60 -12.06
CA SER A 121 -9.06 1.51 -13.52
C SER A 121 -7.67 1.09 -13.98
N LEU A 122 -6.66 1.21 -13.13
CA LEU A 122 -5.26 0.95 -13.49
C LEU A 122 -4.73 -0.38 -12.97
N VAL A 123 -5.36 -0.96 -11.95
CA VAL A 123 -4.92 -2.24 -11.37
C VAL A 123 -5.69 -3.40 -11.96
N THR A 124 -5.11 -4.59 -11.88
CA THR A 124 -5.80 -5.82 -12.23
C THR A 124 -6.78 -6.16 -11.12
N LYS A 125 -8.03 -6.43 -11.48
CA LYS A 125 -9.08 -6.77 -10.52
C LYS A 125 -8.93 -8.19 -10.01
N GLY A 126 -9.32 -8.38 -8.77
CA GLY A 126 -9.30 -9.69 -8.12
C GLY A 126 -7.94 -10.01 -7.51
N LYS A 127 -7.96 -10.89 -6.54
CA LYS A 127 -6.77 -11.41 -5.84
C LYS A 127 -5.89 -10.34 -5.17
N GLY A 128 -6.41 -9.15 -4.95
CA GLY A 128 -5.74 -8.20 -4.06
C GLY A 128 -5.89 -8.67 -2.61
N MET A 129 -4.94 -8.33 -1.77
CA MET A 129 -4.96 -8.69 -0.36
C MET A 129 -4.72 -7.47 0.50
N ILE A 130 -5.39 -7.40 1.62
CA ILE A 130 -5.20 -6.33 2.59
C ILE A 130 -5.29 -6.93 3.99
N THR A 131 -4.42 -6.50 4.87
CA THR A 131 -4.57 -6.85 6.28
C THR A 131 -5.69 -6.01 6.88
N ASP A 132 -6.38 -6.54 7.89
CA ASP A 132 -7.39 -5.75 8.63
C ASP A 132 -6.65 -4.83 9.55
N GLY A 133 -5.66 -4.36 9.50
CA GLY A 133 -4.94 -3.53 10.44
C GLY A 133 -4.63 -4.28 11.73
N PHE A 134 -3.46 -4.15 12.22
CA PHE A 134 -3.06 -4.81 13.45
C PHE A 134 -2.13 -3.93 14.26
N SER A 135 -2.11 -4.19 15.57
CA SER A 135 -1.29 -3.45 16.50
C SER A 135 0.15 -3.92 16.43
N ARG A 136 1.06 -2.96 16.53
CA ARG A 136 2.48 -3.28 16.56
C ARG A 136 2.88 -3.84 17.90
N LEU A 137 3.64 -4.92 17.88
CA LEU A 137 4.31 -5.42 19.06
C LEU A 137 5.71 -4.81 19.14
N ARG A 138 6.05 -4.32 20.32
CA ARG A 138 7.39 -3.77 20.56
C ARG A 138 8.29 -4.87 21.12
N ILE A 139 9.39 -5.09 20.49
CA ILE A 139 10.37 -6.10 20.89
C ILE A 139 11.73 -5.47 21.13
#